data_f026b3c3e7fef3aafeaf0b91a33c802e
#
_entry.id   f026b3c3e7fef3aafeaf0b91a33c802e
#
_cell.length_a   1.000
_cell.length_b   1.000
_cell.length_c   1.000
_cell.angle_alpha   90.00
_cell.angle_beta   90.00
_cell.angle_gamma   90.00
#
_symmetry.space_group_name_H-M   'P 1'
#
loop_
_entity.id
_entity.type
_entity.pdbx_description
1 polymer ?
#
loop_
_entity_poly.entity_id
_entity_poly.type
_entity_poly.pdbx_seq_one_letter_code
_entity_poly.pdbx_strand_id
1 'polypeptide(L)'
;FVTPAETIYIEPRLIGPPDNAVLSREEAALLRWISVDVLDPNEWYVLLVYPVSGSAQTLPSIWTKATSYRLDAELAPAEGEAAEYAWQVSVVRVKPGVNSQFALEAASPPSELRSFTWR
;
A
#
# COMPACT_ATOMS: atom_id res chain seq x y z
N PHE A 1 -1.39 15.52 34.33
CA PHE A 1 -0.69 14.43 33.65
C PHE A 1 -0.89 14.55 32.14
N VAL A 2 0.18 14.60 31.43
CA VAL A 2 0.15 14.70 29.96
C VAL A 2 0.70 13.40 29.38
N THR A 3 -0.14 12.72 28.61
CA THR A 3 0.29 11.54 27.88
C THR A 3 1.25 11.96 26.75
N PRO A 4 2.44 11.36 26.63
CA PRO A 4 3.31 11.68 25.51
C PRO A 4 2.57 11.51 24.18
N ALA A 5 2.79 12.43 23.25
CA ALA A 5 2.26 12.29 21.91
C ALA A 5 2.88 11.06 21.26
N GLU A 6 2.07 10.30 20.56
CA GLU A 6 2.54 9.16 19.81
C GLU A 6 3.28 9.64 18.56
N THR A 7 4.22 8.84 18.11
CA THR A 7 4.99 9.16 16.92
C THR A 7 4.11 9.23 15.69
N ILE A 8 4.20 10.33 14.97
CA ILE A 8 3.57 10.47 13.67
C ILE A 8 4.69 10.48 12.64
N TYR A 9 4.64 9.54 11.72
CA TYR A 9 5.64 9.42 10.67
C TYR A 9 5.29 10.34 9.50
N ILE A 10 6.30 10.66 8.70
CA ILE A 10 6.04 11.30 7.41
C ILE A 10 5.36 10.30 6.48
N GLU A 11 4.74 10.79 5.42
CA GLU A 11 4.14 9.90 4.41
C GLU A 11 5.24 9.02 3.80
N PRO A 12 4.94 7.71 3.58
CA PRO A 12 5.88 6.86 2.87
C PRO A 12 6.18 7.41 1.47
N ARG A 13 7.44 7.33 1.05
CA ARG A 13 7.84 7.75 -0.29
C ARG A 13 7.89 6.55 -1.19
N LEU A 14 7.15 6.61 -2.29
CA LEU A 14 7.09 5.51 -3.23
C LEU A 14 8.35 5.49 -4.10
N ILE A 15 8.90 4.30 -4.32
CA ILE A 15 10.09 4.12 -5.15
C ILE A 15 9.70 3.69 -6.57
N GLY A 16 8.95 2.64 -6.68
CA GLY A 16 8.59 2.05 -7.96
C GLY A 16 7.37 1.17 -7.89
N PRO A 17 6.69 0.95 -8.99
CA PRO A 17 7.01 1.53 -10.31
C PRO A 17 6.78 3.04 -10.35
N PRO A 18 7.38 3.75 -11.32
CA PRO A 18 7.14 5.19 -11.48
C PRO A 18 5.67 5.45 -11.82
N ASP A 19 5.19 6.67 -11.55
CA ASP A 19 3.84 7.05 -11.87
C ASP A 19 3.59 6.93 -13.37
N ASN A 20 2.42 6.39 -13.73
CA ASN A 20 2.02 6.09 -15.11
C ASN A 20 2.92 5.07 -15.82
N ALA A 21 3.61 4.21 -15.07
CA ALA A 21 4.40 3.14 -15.66
C ALA A 21 3.54 2.16 -16.44
N VAL A 22 4.10 1.57 -17.48
CA VAL A 22 3.47 0.49 -18.22
C VAL A 22 4.31 -0.76 -18.03
N LEU A 23 3.71 -1.80 -17.46
CA LEU A 23 4.36 -3.07 -17.19
C LEU A 23 3.84 -4.12 -18.16
N SER A 24 4.73 -4.99 -18.62
CA SER A 24 4.33 -6.17 -19.37
C SER A 24 3.61 -7.13 -18.42
N ARG A 25 2.60 -7.86 -18.92
CA ARG A 25 1.93 -8.89 -18.12
C ARG A 25 2.88 -10.00 -17.65
N GLU A 26 4.04 -10.12 -18.26
CA GLU A 26 5.05 -11.08 -17.87
C GLU A 26 5.99 -10.54 -16.79
N GLU A 27 5.96 -9.23 -16.54
CA GLU A 27 6.73 -8.61 -15.49
C GLU A 27 5.98 -8.68 -14.17
N ALA A 28 6.73 -8.83 -13.09
CA ALA A 28 6.14 -8.75 -11.76
C ALA A 28 5.80 -7.28 -11.44
N ALA A 29 4.58 -7.04 -10.96
CA ALA A 29 4.20 -5.73 -10.45
C ALA A 29 4.70 -5.63 -9.01
N LEU A 30 5.94 -5.20 -8.84
CA LEU A 30 6.59 -5.07 -7.53
C LEU A 30 6.47 -3.63 -7.05
N LEU A 31 5.62 -3.42 -6.05
CA LEU A 31 5.40 -2.12 -5.45
C LEU A 31 6.42 -1.93 -4.32
N ARG A 32 7.13 -0.80 -4.32
CA ARG A 32 8.21 -0.54 -3.37
C ARG A 32 8.13 0.88 -2.85
N TRP A 33 8.51 1.05 -1.60
CA TRP A 33 8.56 2.36 -0.95
C TRP A 33 9.71 2.42 0.04
N ILE A 34 10.00 3.62 0.54
CA ILE A 34 11.08 3.84 1.51
C ILE A 34 10.50 3.69 2.92
N SER A 35 11.23 3.00 3.78
CA SER A 35 10.86 2.90 5.20
C SER A 35 10.80 4.29 5.81
N VAL A 36 9.75 4.57 6.59
CA VAL A 36 9.63 5.84 7.30
C VAL A 36 10.47 5.85 8.59
N ASP A 37 10.59 4.68 9.21
CA ASP A 37 11.33 4.44 10.44
C ASP A 37 11.21 2.96 10.80
N VAL A 38 11.77 2.57 11.92
CA VAL A 38 11.51 1.24 12.49
C VAL A 38 10.12 1.28 13.10
N LEU A 39 9.22 0.45 12.59
CA LEU A 39 7.85 0.40 13.09
C LEU A 39 7.78 -0.38 14.41
N ASP A 40 6.92 0.09 15.32
CA ASP A 40 6.60 -0.67 16.51
C ASP A 40 5.81 -1.93 16.16
N PRO A 41 5.73 -2.93 17.04
CA PRO A 41 5.02 -4.18 16.75
C PRO A 41 3.55 -4.00 16.37
N ASN A 42 2.90 -2.93 16.84
CA ASN A 42 1.50 -2.65 16.52
C ASN A 42 1.32 -1.68 15.35
N GLU A 43 2.39 -1.40 14.63
CA GLU A 43 2.36 -0.50 13.47
C GLU A 43 2.63 -1.27 12.20
N TRP A 44 1.93 -0.91 11.14
CA TRP A 44 1.97 -1.62 9.86
C TRP A 44 1.96 -0.64 8.71
N TYR A 45 2.64 -1.00 7.63
CA TYR A 45 2.36 -0.37 6.35
C TYR A 45 1.07 -0.96 5.81
N VAL A 46 0.16 -0.10 5.39
CA VAL A 46 -1.07 -0.51 4.73
C VAL A 46 -1.01 -0.05 3.30
N LEU A 47 -1.01 -1.01 2.41
CA LEU A 47 -0.97 -0.80 0.97
C LEU A 47 -2.39 -0.91 0.43
N LEU A 48 -2.85 0.13 -0.25
CA LEU A 48 -4.13 0.16 -0.92
C LEU A 48 -3.90 0.18 -2.42
N VAL A 49 -4.50 -0.77 -3.13
CA VAL A 49 -4.42 -0.87 -4.58
C VAL A 49 -5.83 -0.78 -5.12
N TYR A 50 -6.07 0.23 -5.94
CA TYR A 50 -7.40 0.54 -6.47
C TYR A 50 -7.48 0.18 -7.94
N PRO A 51 -8.55 -0.51 -8.36
CA PRO A 51 -8.80 -0.71 -9.79
C PRO A 51 -9.21 0.62 -10.42
N VAL A 52 -8.61 0.97 -11.55
CA VAL A 52 -8.91 2.22 -12.26
C VAL A 52 -9.65 1.92 -13.56
N SER A 53 -9.13 1.01 -14.38
CA SER A 53 -9.76 0.71 -15.66
C SER A 53 -9.32 -0.65 -16.19
N GLY A 54 -9.98 -1.08 -17.25
CA GLY A 54 -9.67 -2.34 -17.92
C GLY A 54 -10.09 -3.55 -17.09
N SER A 55 -9.28 -4.58 -17.08
CA SER A 55 -9.54 -5.81 -16.34
C SER A 55 -9.06 -5.76 -14.89
N ALA A 56 -8.77 -4.57 -14.37
CA ALA A 56 -8.34 -4.39 -12.98
C ALA A 56 -9.38 -4.92 -12.00
N GLN A 57 -8.92 -5.59 -10.96
CA GLN A 57 -9.76 -6.23 -9.97
C GLN A 57 -9.66 -5.50 -8.63
N THR A 58 -10.76 -5.53 -7.87
CA THR A 58 -10.78 -5.00 -6.51
C THR A 58 -9.94 -5.89 -5.60
N LEU A 59 -9.03 -5.29 -4.85
CA LEU A 59 -8.15 -6.00 -3.92
C LEU A 59 -8.41 -5.55 -2.49
N PRO A 60 -8.27 -6.46 -1.50
CA PRO A 60 -8.31 -6.06 -0.11
C PRO A 60 -7.08 -5.23 0.24
N SER A 61 -7.16 -4.47 1.33
CA SER A 61 -5.98 -3.78 1.86
C SER A 61 -4.92 -4.80 2.28
N ILE A 62 -3.66 -4.44 2.05
CA ILE A 62 -2.52 -5.33 2.33
C ILE A 62 -1.74 -4.74 3.48
N TRP A 63 -1.56 -5.50 4.55
CA TRP A 63 -0.86 -5.10 5.75
C TRP A 63 0.48 -5.80 5.79
N THR A 64 1.57 -5.03 5.89
CA THR A 64 2.92 -5.60 5.87
C THR A 64 3.89 -4.78 6.71
N LYS A 65 4.91 -5.44 7.20
CA LYS A 65 6.06 -4.79 7.84
C LYS A 65 7.20 -4.53 6.84
N ALA A 66 7.10 -5.12 5.67
CA ALA A 66 8.08 -4.94 4.61
C ALA A 66 7.88 -3.61 3.88
N THR A 67 8.84 -3.22 3.07
CA THR A 67 8.79 -2.01 2.25
C THR A 67 8.58 -2.32 0.78
N SER A 68 8.10 -3.52 0.48
CA SER A 68 7.76 -3.94 -0.87
C SER A 68 6.67 -4.99 -0.83
N TYR A 69 5.93 -5.07 -1.92
CA TYR A 69 4.90 -6.08 -2.10
C TYR A 69 4.77 -6.42 -3.58
N ARG A 70 4.79 -7.71 -3.88
CA ARG A 70 4.60 -8.20 -5.25
C ARG A 70 3.14 -8.56 -5.43
N LEU A 71 2.48 -7.95 -6.41
CA LEU A 71 1.13 -8.34 -6.77
C LEU A 71 1.13 -9.74 -7.36
N ASP A 72 0.06 -10.50 -7.06
CA ASP A 72 -0.08 -11.85 -7.55
C ASP A 72 -0.13 -11.86 -9.09
N ALA A 73 0.62 -12.79 -9.69
CA ALA A 73 0.63 -12.94 -11.14
C ALA A 73 -0.75 -13.25 -11.73
N GLU A 74 -1.65 -13.82 -10.93
CA GLU A 74 -3.02 -14.07 -11.34
C GLU A 74 -3.81 -12.78 -11.61
N LEU A 75 -3.33 -11.65 -11.08
CA LEU A 75 -3.95 -10.35 -11.33
C LEU A 75 -3.50 -9.72 -12.64
N ALA A 76 -2.51 -10.30 -13.30
CA ALA A 76 -2.07 -9.82 -14.60
C ALA A 76 -3.18 -10.01 -15.64
N PRO A 77 -3.33 -9.05 -16.57
CA PRO A 77 -4.37 -9.16 -17.57
C PRO A 77 -4.08 -10.30 -18.56
N ALA A 78 -5.14 -10.83 -19.16
CA ALA A 78 -5.03 -11.78 -20.25
C ALA A 78 -4.45 -11.12 -21.49
N GLU A 79 -4.00 -11.94 -22.43
CA GLU A 79 -3.47 -11.43 -23.68
C GLU A 79 -4.49 -10.55 -24.40
N GLY A 80 -4.04 -9.37 -24.83
CA GLY A 80 -4.90 -8.39 -25.49
C GLY A 80 -5.71 -7.51 -24.54
N GLU A 81 -5.60 -7.73 -23.22
CA GLU A 81 -6.25 -6.91 -22.20
C GLU A 81 -5.23 -6.06 -21.46
N ALA A 82 -5.72 -5.06 -20.75
CA ALA A 82 -4.91 -4.22 -19.88
C ALA A 82 -5.64 -3.98 -18.57
N ALA A 83 -4.88 -3.83 -17.50
CA ALA A 83 -5.40 -3.50 -16.18
C ALA A 83 -4.67 -2.29 -15.65
N GLU A 84 -5.41 -1.24 -15.32
CA GLU A 84 -4.84 -0.04 -14.72
C GLU A 84 -5.18 0.00 -13.25
N TYR A 85 -4.15 0.21 -12.42
CA TYR A 85 -4.28 0.31 -10.97
C TYR A 85 -3.68 1.61 -10.48
N ALA A 86 -4.23 2.12 -9.37
CA ALA A 86 -3.61 3.17 -8.59
C ALA A 86 -3.29 2.60 -7.22
N TRP A 87 -2.22 3.09 -6.58
CA TRP A 87 -1.81 2.57 -5.28
C TRP A 87 -1.21 3.65 -4.40
N GLN A 88 -1.32 3.43 -3.10
CA GLN A 88 -0.73 4.30 -2.08
C GLN A 88 -0.41 3.49 -0.84
N VAL A 89 0.45 4.04 0.01
CA VAL A 89 0.90 3.40 1.24
C VAL A 89 0.74 4.39 2.39
N SER A 90 0.29 3.89 3.53
CA SER A 90 0.24 4.66 4.77
C SER A 90 0.72 3.79 5.92
N VAL A 91 1.02 4.41 7.07
CA VAL A 91 1.31 3.69 8.30
C VAL A 91 0.09 3.75 9.20
N VAL A 92 -0.32 2.60 9.70
CA VAL A 92 -1.47 2.47 10.59
C VAL A 92 -1.02 1.82 11.89
N ARG A 93 -1.52 2.33 13.00
CA ARG A 93 -1.26 1.81 14.33
C ARG A 93 -2.50 1.12 14.84
N VAL A 94 -2.34 -0.12 15.31
CA VAL A 94 -3.42 -0.89 15.90
C VAL A 94 -3.36 -0.67 17.41
N LYS A 95 -4.46 -0.20 18.00
CA LYS A 95 -4.58 0.01 19.43
C LYS A 95 -5.63 -0.89 20.04
N PRO A 96 -5.46 -1.30 21.31
CA PRO A 96 -6.54 -1.99 22.00
C PRO A 96 -7.72 -1.03 22.15
N GLY A 97 -8.89 -1.48 21.74
CA GLY A 97 -10.13 -0.73 21.89
C GLY A 97 -10.94 -1.19 23.09
N VAL A 98 -12.14 -0.67 23.21
CA VAL A 98 -13.08 -1.04 24.25
C VAL A 98 -13.71 -2.40 23.91
N ASN A 99 -13.99 -3.24 24.92
CA ASN A 99 -14.65 -4.53 24.77
C ASN A 99 -13.87 -5.50 23.89
N SER A 100 -12.53 -5.53 24.03
CA SER A 100 -11.64 -6.42 23.29
C SER A 100 -11.61 -6.17 21.78
N GLN A 101 -12.17 -5.07 21.32
CA GLN A 101 -12.05 -4.65 19.93
C GLN A 101 -10.77 -3.85 19.73
N PHE A 102 -10.26 -3.86 18.51
CA PHE A 102 -9.11 -3.06 18.15
C PHE A 102 -9.56 -1.78 17.47
N ALA A 103 -8.89 -0.67 17.77
CA ALA A 103 -9.05 0.58 17.07
C ALA A 103 -7.87 0.80 16.13
N LEU A 104 -8.13 1.42 14.99
CA LEU A 104 -7.09 1.77 14.04
C LEU A 104 -6.83 3.26 14.12
N GLU A 105 -5.55 3.63 14.09
CA GLU A 105 -5.14 5.02 14.12
C GLU A 105 -4.15 5.27 12.99
N ALA A 106 -4.35 6.35 12.25
CA ALA A 106 -3.39 6.73 11.24
C ALA A 106 -2.10 7.21 11.91
N ALA A 107 -0.99 6.55 11.62
CA ALA A 107 0.32 6.92 12.17
C ALA A 107 1.14 7.72 11.15
N SER A 108 0.66 7.88 9.93
CA SER A 108 1.23 8.76 8.92
C SER A 108 0.14 9.26 8.00
N PRO A 109 0.37 10.39 7.29
CA PRO A 109 -0.46 10.71 6.13
C PRO A 109 -0.27 9.63 5.07
N PRO A 110 -1.24 9.43 4.17
CA PRO A 110 -1.04 8.54 3.03
C PRO A 110 0.02 9.10 2.08
N SER A 111 0.71 8.20 1.39
CA SER A 111 1.64 8.59 0.35
C SER A 111 0.93 9.26 -0.82
N GLU A 112 1.70 9.78 -1.76
CA GLU A 112 1.13 10.16 -3.05
C GLU A 112 0.42 8.94 -3.67
N LEU A 113 -0.53 9.20 -4.54
CA LEU A 113 -1.19 8.16 -5.30
C LEU A 113 -0.44 8.01 -6.63
N ARG A 114 0.02 6.80 -6.93
CA ARG A 114 0.65 6.48 -8.20
C ARG A 114 -0.20 5.50 -8.98
N SER A 115 -0.08 5.53 -10.29
CA SER A 115 -0.78 4.59 -11.14
C SER A 115 0.20 3.83 -12.03
N PHE A 116 -0.21 2.64 -12.43
CA PHE A 116 0.50 1.87 -13.46
C PHE A 116 -0.51 1.10 -14.29
N THR A 117 -0.11 0.79 -15.52
CA THR A 117 -0.90 -0.05 -16.40
C THR A 117 -0.15 -1.35 -16.62
N TRP A 118 -0.83 -2.45 -16.40
CA TRP A 118 -0.30 -3.81 -16.56
C TRP A 118 -0.94 -4.42 -17.80
N ARG A 119 -0.13 -4.81 -18.77
CA ARG A 119 -0.66 -5.33 -20.03
C ARG A 119 0.27 -6.29 -20.77
#